data_1b35bf11e9097bb552de2af1f4d1ad1f
#
_entry.id   1b35bf11e9097bb552de2af1f4d1ad1f
#
_cell.length_a   1.000
_cell.length_b   1.000
_cell.length_c   1.000
_cell.angle_alpha   90.00
_cell.angle_beta   90.00
_cell.angle_gamma   90.00
#
_symmetry.space_group_name_H-M   'P 1'
#
loop_
_entity.id
_entity.type
_entity.pdbx_description
1 polymer ?
#
loop_
_entity_poly.entity_id
_entity_poly.type
_entity_poly.pdbx_seq_one_letter_code
_entity_poly.pdbx_strand_id
1 'polypeptide(L)'
;SIMLLAIFPIFVACSKSEKKYFNCTLQESIVDGVKTTTNYKVIYDGDFVKEIETTETIESNDKEYLETIKEANLSTYSLYKSIDYYDYNIVLKNNKLITTTKIDYQNIDYDELLVVNQTTANLIENDNLRVSDIKKSYSQMGIVCK
;
A
#
# COMPACT_ATOMS: atom_id res chain seq x y z
N SER A 1 33.55 -50.59 -27.84
CA SER A 1 32.66 -50.09 -26.77
C SER A 1 32.49 -48.59 -26.89
N ILE A 2 31.32 -48.18 -27.37
CA ILE A 2 30.97 -46.74 -27.49
C ILE A 2 30.11 -46.44 -26.26
N MET A 3 30.63 -45.59 -25.36
CA MET A 3 29.95 -45.17 -24.16
C MET A 3 29.13 -43.94 -24.51
N LEU A 4 27.81 -44.10 -24.59
CA LEU A 4 26.84 -43.03 -24.88
C LEU A 4 26.61 -42.24 -23.57
N LEU A 5 27.18 -41.03 -23.48
CA LEU A 5 26.89 -40.09 -22.39
C LEU A 5 25.51 -39.47 -22.65
N ALA A 6 24.51 -39.86 -21.88
CA ALA A 6 23.21 -39.22 -21.89
C ALA A 6 23.28 -37.92 -21.09
N ILE A 7 23.26 -36.78 -21.77
CA ILE A 7 23.12 -35.45 -21.18
C ILE A 7 21.63 -35.23 -20.88
N PHE A 8 21.24 -35.33 -19.61
CA PHE A 8 19.91 -34.94 -19.18
C PHE A 8 19.89 -33.39 -19.06
N PRO A 9 19.00 -32.68 -19.77
CA PRO A 9 18.79 -31.27 -19.55
C PRO A 9 18.08 -31.10 -18.21
N ILE A 10 18.76 -30.47 -17.24
CA ILE A 10 18.15 -30.02 -16.01
C ILE A 10 17.26 -28.83 -16.38
N PHE A 11 15.97 -29.05 -16.52
CA PHE A 11 14.98 -27.98 -16.58
C PHE A 11 14.92 -27.36 -15.16
N VAL A 12 15.67 -26.28 -14.96
CA VAL A 12 15.42 -25.36 -13.84
C VAL A 12 14.09 -24.67 -14.14
N ALA A 13 13.02 -25.22 -13.62
CA ALA A 13 11.74 -24.54 -13.60
C ALA A 13 11.90 -23.32 -12.66
N CYS A 14 12.19 -22.15 -13.21
CA CYS A 14 11.96 -20.89 -12.53
C CYS A 14 10.46 -20.80 -12.24
N SER A 15 10.03 -21.24 -11.06
CA SER A 15 8.70 -20.91 -10.56
C SER A 15 8.66 -19.40 -10.33
N LYS A 16 8.04 -18.65 -11.25
CA LYS A 16 7.63 -17.28 -11.00
C LYS A 16 6.67 -17.36 -9.83
N SER A 17 7.06 -16.84 -8.66
CA SER A 17 6.15 -16.72 -7.54
C SER A 17 4.98 -15.82 -7.98
N GLU A 18 3.77 -16.34 -7.91
CA GLU A 18 2.56 -15.64 -8.34
C GLU A 18 2.22 -14.60 -7.26
N LYS A 19 2.36 -13.32 -7.59
CA LYS A 19 1.91 -12.23 -6.72
C LYS A 19 0.40 -12.34 -6.54
N LYS A 20 -0.04 -12.45 -5.29
CA LYS A 20 -1.45 -12.46 -4.89
C LYS A 20 -1.82 -11.11 -4.30
N TYR A 21 -3.10 -10.82 -4.24
CA TYR A 21 -3.59 -9.61 -3.57
C TYR A 21 -4.90 -9.87 -2.83
N PHE A 22 -5.18 -9.03 -1.85
CA PHE A 22 -6.50 -8.90 -1.24
C PHE A 22 -6.84 -7.41 -1.06
N ASN A 23 -8.12 -7.12 -1.02
CA ASN A 23 -8.62 -5.76 -0.86
C ASN A 23 -9.22 -5.57 0.53
N CYS A 24 -8.99 -4.38 1.10
CA CYS A 24 -9.57 -3.99 2.36
C CYS A 24 -10.21 -2.61 2.21
N THR A 25 -11.25 -2.35 2.98
CA THR A 25 -11.96 -1.07 2.97
C THR A 25 -12.17 -0.61 4.41
N LEU A 26 -11.80 0.63 4.70
CA LEU A 26 -12.24 1.31 5.91
C LEU A 26 -13.70 1.73 5.68
N GLN A 27 -14.56 1.42 6.64
CA GLN A 27 -15.97 1.76 6.56
C GLN A 27 -16.15 3.27 6.36
N GLU A 28 -17.06 3.59 5.48
CA GLU A 28 -17.45 4.94 5.14
C GLU A 28 -17.87 5.72 6.40
N SER A 29 -17.28 6.88 6.59
CA SER A 29 -17.66 7.81 7.63
C SER A 29 -18.35 9.01 6.97
N ILE A 30 -19.53 9.39 7.47
CA ILE A 30 -20.24 10.60 7.05
C ILE A 30 -20.33 11.51 8.26
N VAL A 31 -19.64 12.65 8.24
CA VAL A 31 -19.65 13.66 9.29
C VAL A 31 -19.86 15.02 8.65
N ASP A 32 -20.90 15.74 9.07
CA ASP A 32 -21.19 17.12 8.62
C ASP A 32 -21.20 17.30 7.09
N GLY A 33 -21.74 16.32 6.35
CA GLY A 33 -21.79 16.36 4.88
C GLY A 33 -20.48 16.00 4.19
N VAL A 34 -19.49 15.52 4.93
CA VAL A 34 -18.22 15.00 4.42
C VAL A 34 -18.23 13.47 4.50
N LYS A 35 -18.06 12.82 3.36
CA LYS A 35 -17.99 11.37 3.25
C LYS A 35 -16.54 10.95 2.97
N THR A 36 -15.99 10.07 3.80
CA THR A 36 -14.62 9.54 3.63
C THR A 36 -14.65 8.04 3.43
N THR A 37 -13.96 7.56 2.40
CA THR A 37 -13.79 6.13 2.11
C THR A 37 -12.31 5.87 1.86
N THR A 38 -11.76 4.82 2.45
CA THR A 38 -10.38 4.41 2.20
C THR A 38 -10.34 2.94 1.76
N ASN A 39 -9.72 2.69 0.62
CA ASN A 39 -9.51 1.36 0.07
C ASN A 39 -8.02 1.04 0.07
N TYR A 40 -7.70 -0.19 0.42
CA TYR A 40 -6.35 -0.73 0.44
C TYR A 40 -6.30 -1.95 -0.46
N LYS A 41 -5.28 -2.04 -1.30
CA LYS A 41 -4.93 -3.24 -2.05
C LYS A 41 -3.57 -3.71 -1.59
N VAL A 42 -3.53 -4.86 -0.93
CA VAL A 42 -2.31 -5.47 -0.41
C VAL A 42 -1.84 -6.55 -1.36
N ILE A 43 -0.68 -6.35 -1.96
CA ILE A 43 -0.03 -7.29 -2.86
C ILE A 43 1.02 -8.05 -2.06
N TYR A 44 1.02 -9.37 -2.13
CA TYR A 44 1.88 -10.23 -1.32
C TYR A 44 2.39 -11.45 -2.09
N ASP A 45 3.43 -12.05 -1.55
CA ASP A 45 3.99 -13.32 -2.00
C ASP A 45 4.31 -14.18 -0.76
N GLY A 46 3.74 -15.37 -0.68
CA GLY A 46 3.81 -16.20 0.52
C GLY A 46 3.27 -15.46 1.74
N ASP A 47 4.09 -15.31 2.76
CA ASP A 47 3.72 -14.67 4.03
C ASP A 47 4.04 -13.18 4.09
N PHE A 48 4.64 -12.60 3.03
CA PHE A 48 5.18 -11.25 3.07
C PHE A 48 4.47 -10.30 2.11
N VAL A 49 4.18 -9.11 2.62
CA VAL A 49 3.68 -7.99 1.83
C VAL A 49 4.78 -7.48 0.92
N LYS A 50 4.42 -7.25 -0.34
CA LYS A 50 5.31 -6.69 -1.37
C LYS A 50 5.00 -5.23 -1.65
N GLU A 51 3.73 -4.90 -1.72
CA GLU A 51 3.27 -3.55 -2.06
C GLU A 51 1.91 -3.29 -1.42
N ILE A 52 1.66 -2.06 -1.00
CA ILE A 52 0.32 -1.60 -0.61
C ILE A 52 -0.02 -0.36 -1.43
N GLU A 53 -1.15 -0.45 -2.14
CA GLU A 53 -1.78 0.69 -2.79
C GLU A 53 -2.94 1.15 -1.90
N THR A 54 -2.99 2.44 -1.55
CA THR A 54 -4.08 3.03 -0.77
C THR A 54 -4.77 4.11 -1.58
N THR A 55 -6.09 4.14 -1.56
CA THR A 55 -6.90 5.20 -2.16
C THR A 55 -7.86 5.74 -1.12
N GLU A 56 -7.64 6.97 -0.70
CA GLU A 56 -8.57 7.74 0.13
C GLU A 56 -9.40 8.66 -0.75
N THR A 57 -10.71 8.67 -0.56
CA THR A 57 -11.64 9.56 -1.25
C THR A 57 -12.42 10.34 -0.21
N ILE A 58 -12.33 11.67 -0.27
CA ILE A 58 -13.11 12.60 0.55
C ILE A 58 -14.09 13.32 -0.38
N GLU A 59 -15.39 13.16 -0.12
CA GLU A 59 -16.47 13.78 -0.88
C GLU A 59 -17.14 14.88 -0.04
N SER A 60 -17.32 16.07 -0.61
CA SER A 60 -18.02 17.17 0.03
C SER A 60 -18.58 18.13 -1.04
N ASN A 61 -19.70 18.76 -0.74
CA ASN A 61 -20.20 19.88 -1.55
C ASN A 61 -19.49 21.20 -1.21
N ASP A 62 -18.76 21.25 -0.11
CA ASP A 62 -17.95 22.39 0.28
C ASP A 62 -16.59 22.35 -0.44
N LYS A 63 -16.47 23.15 -1.48
CA LYS A 63 -15.23 23.22 -2.29
C LYS A 63 -14.08 23.85 -1.54
N GLU A 64 -14.33 24.84 -0.70
CA GLU A 64 -13.28 25.51 0.09
C GLU A 64 -12.69 24.54 1.11
N TYR A 65 -13.55 23.74 1.75
CA TYR A 65 -13.10 22.66 2.63
C TYR A 65 -12.18 21.68 1.88
N LEU A 66 -12.61 21.20 0.68
CA LEU A 66 -11.79 20.26 -0.09
C LEU A 66 -10.46 20.84 -0.57
N GLU A 67 -10.42 22.12 -0.97
CA GLU A 67 -9.16 22.80 -1.31
C GLU A 67 -8.25 22.92 -0.09
N THR A 68 -8.80 23.25 1.08
CA THR A 68 -8.02 23.32 2.33
C THR A 68 -7.39 21.98 2.68
N ILE A 69 -8.16 20.88 2.59
CA ILE A 69 -7.61 19.54 2.84
C ILE A 69 -6.58 19.13 1.78
N LYS A 70 -6.80 19.48 0.52
CA LYS A 70 -5.85 19.24 -0.54
C LYS A 70 -4.49 19.91 -0.27
N GLU A 71 -4.50 21.19 0.11
CA GLU A 71 -3.27 21.92 0.44
C GLU A 71 -2.56 21.30 1.67
N ALA A 72 -3.31 20.89 2.68
CA ALA A 72 -2.76 20.19 3.84
C ALA A 72 -2.13 18.85 3.44
N ASN A 73 -2.79 18.06 2.58
CA ASN A 73 -2.27 16.81 2.08
C ASN A 73 -1.01 17.03 1.23
N LEU A 74 -1.01 18.01 0.33
CA LEU A 74 0.17 18.36 -0.47
C LEU A 74 1.37 18.72 0.43
N SER A 75 1.15 19.50 1.48
CA SER A 75 2.19 19.84 2.44
C SER A 75 2.74 18.60 3.16
N THR A 76 1.85 17.72 3.62
CA THR A 76 2.24 16.48 4.32
C THR A 76 3.01 15.52 3.41
N TYR A 77 2.46 15.22 2.23
CA TYR A 77 3.06 14.25 1.31
C TYR A 77 4.32 14.78 0.62
N SER A 78 4.52 16.11 0.56
CA SER A 78 5.78 16.68 0.04
C SER A 78 7.01 16.22 0.81
N LEU A 79 6.84 15.86 2.09
CA LEU A 79 7.91 15.31 2.93
C LEU A 79 8.35 13.90 2.48
N TYR A 80 7.46 13.18 1.79
CA TYR A 80 7.70 11.80 1.34
C TYR A 80 8.24 11.72 -0.09
N LYS A 81 8.30 12.86 -0.79
CA LYS A 81 8.74 12.93 -2.19
C LYS A 81 10.17 12.45 -2.41
N SER A 82 11.02 12.55 -1.40
CA SER A 82 12.43 12.12 -1.45
C SER A 82 12.64 10.65 -1.09
N ILE A 83 11.58 9.95 -0.64
CA ILE A 83 11.67 8.54 -0.26
C ILE A 83 11.47 7.71 -1.52
N ASP A 84 12.51 6.98 -1.92
CA ASP A 84 12.43 6.06 -3.05
C ASP A 84 11.40 4.95 -2.77
N TYR A 85 10.66 4.54 -3.81
CA TYR A 85 9.62 3.50 -3.71
C TYR A 85 8.37 3.88 -2.89
N TYR A 86 8.21 5.18 -2.62
CA TYR A 86 7.02 5.77 -2.04
C TYR A 86 6.40 6.75 -3.05
N ASP A 87 5.33 6.34 -3.72
CA ASP A 87 4.62 7.17 -4.68
C ASP A 87 3.32 7.70 -4.08
N TYR A 88 2.96 8.95 -4.42
CA TYR A 88 1.66 9.51 -4.09
C TYR A 88 1.11 10.40 -5.20
N ASN A 89 -0.21 10.54 -5.23
CA ASN A 89 -0.90 11.46 -6.12
C ASN A 89 -2.13 12.03 -5.42
N ILE A 90 -2.40 13.32 -5.61
CA ILE A 90 -3.51 14.05 -5.00
C ILE A 90 -4.27 14.78 -6.10
N VAL A 91 -5.56 14.45 -6.26
CA VAL A 91 -6.42 15.00 -7.31
C VAL A 91 -7.73 15.49 -6.70
N LEU A 92 -8.10 16.73 -6.97
CA LEU A 92 -9.43 17.27 -6.67
C LEU A 92 -10.23 17.37 -7.96
N LYS A 93 -11.34 16.61 -8.03
CA LYS A 93 -12.23 16.59 -9.19
C LYS A 93 -13.66 16.24 -8.76
N ASN A 94 -14.65 16.96 -9.30
CA ASN A 94 -16.07 16.66 -9.12
C ASN A 94 -16.47 16.51 -7.64
N ASN A 95 -16.14 17.45 -6.79
CA ASN A 95 -16.42 17.43 -5.34
C ASN A 95 -15.80 16.23 -4.61
N LYS A 96 -14.74 15.66 -5.16
CA LYS A 96 -13.97 14.56 -4.57
C LYS A 96 -12.49 14.91 -4.53
N LEU A 97 -11.92 14.83 -3.36
CA LEU A 97 -10.48 14.81 -3.17
C LEU A 97 -10.03 13.35 -3.10
N ILE A 98 -9.17 12.94 -4.03
CA ILE A 98 -8.66 11.58 -4.12
C ILE A 98 -7.17 11.62 -3.86
N THR A 99 -6.73 10.94 -2.81
CA THR A 99 -5.33 10.74 -2.48
C THR A 99 -4.98 9.27 -2.66
N THR A 100 -4.01 8.99 -3.53
CA THR A 100 -3.49 7.65 -3.74
C THR A 100 -2.06 7.56 -3.26
N THR A 101 -1.70 6.47 -2.61
CA THR A 101 -0.32 6.15 -2.26
C THR A 101 0.02 4.74 -2.72
N LYS A 102 1.28 4.53 -3.03
CA LYS A 102 1.82 3.24 -3.41
C LYS A 102 3.19 3.08 -2.76
N ILE A 103 3.32 2.06 -1.94
CA ILE A 103 4.56 1.78 -1.19
C ILE A 103 5.05 0.39 -1.57
N ASP A 104 6.26 0.32 -2.14
CA ASP A 104 6.93 -0.94 -2.44
C ASP A 104 7.76 -1.39 -1.23
N TYR A 105 7.22 -2.31 -0.44
CA TYR A 105 7.84 -2.83 0.78
C TYR A 105 9.01 -3.78 0.52
N GLN A 106 9.27 -4.16 -0.73
CA GLN A 106 10.45 -4.97 -1.08
C GLN A 106 11.71 -4.12 -1.24
N ASN A 107 11.55 -2.86 -1.64
CA ASN A 107 12.66 -2.01 -2.07
C ASN A 107 12.81 -0.73 -1.25
N ILE A 108 11.78 -0.35 -0.46
CA ILE A 108 11.82 0.87 0.36
C ILE A 108 12.89 0.77 1.45
N ASP A 109 13.51 1.89 1.77
CA ASP A 109 14.34 2.02 2.96
C ASP A 109 13.43 2.13 4.20
N TYR A 110 13.50 1.14 5.09
CA TYR A 110 12.65 1.10 6.28
C TYR A 110 13.01 2.16 7.31
N ASP A 111 14.25 2.61 7.37
CA ASP A 111 14.66 3.69 8.28
C ASP A 111 14.05 5.02 7.82
N GLU A 112 14.00 5.26 6.51
CA GLU A 112 13.29 6.41 5.95
C GLU A 112 11.78 6.31 6.14
N LEU A 113 11.18 5.13 5.97
CA LEU A 113 9.76 4.89 6.19
C LEU A 113 9.36 5.11 7.65
N LEU A 114 10.20 4.73 8.62
CA LEU A 114 9.99 4.94 10.06
C LEU A 114 9.75 6.40 10.41
N VAL A 115 10.44 7.32 9.75
CA VAL A 115 10.32 8.77 9.99
C VAL A 115 8.93 9.28 9.62
N VAL A 116 8.30 8.68 8.61
CA VAL A 116 7.06 9.19 8.02
C VAL A 116 5.83 8.35 8.33
N ASN A 117 6.00 7.07 8.68
CA ASN A 117 4.91 6.14 8.98
C ASN A 117 5.27 5.18 10.12
N GLN A 118 5.25 5.67 11.34
CA GLN A 118 5.57 4.86 12.53
C GLN A 118 4.62 3.69 12.74
N THR A 119 3.36 3.81 12.35
CA THR A 119 2.36 2.75 12.56
C THR A 119 2.71 1.49 11.77
N THR A 120 3.04 1.64 10.49
CA THR A 120 3.45 0.50 9.64
C THR A 120 4.84 0.02 10.01
N ALA A 121 5.75 0.94 10.35
CA ALA A 121 7.10 0.62 10.74
C ALA A 121 7.18 -0.27 11.98
N ASN A 122 6.26 -0.09 12.94
CA ASN A 122 6.16 -0.94 14.13
C ASN A 122 5.73 -2.39 13.82
N LEU A 123 5.24 -2.66 12.62
CA LEU A 123 4.87 -4.00 12.16
C LEU A 123 6.01 -4.70 11.39
N ILE A 124 7.10 -3.98 11.11
CA ILE A 124 8.22 -4.50 10.32
C ILE A 124 9.19 -5.21 11.24
N GLU A 125 9.43 -6.48 10.96
CA GLU A 125 10.42 -7.33 11.62
C GLU A 125 11.46 -7.80 10.61
N ASN A 126 12.75 -7.59 10.89
CA ASN A 126 13.86 -8.03 10.03
C ASN A 126 13.65 -7.62 8.56
N ASP A 127 13.33 -6.36 8.32
CA ASP A 127 13.06 -5.80 7.00
C ASP A 127 11.93 -6.51 6.22
N ASN A 128 10.96 -7.06 6.95
CA ASN A 128 9.80 -7.73 6.36
C ASN A 128 8.49 -7.30 7.03
N LEU A 129 7.49 -7.08 6.22
CA LEU A 129 6.11 -6.85 6.64
C LEU A 129 5.28 -8.10 6.39
N ARG A 130 4.75 -8.71 7.47
CA ARG A 130 3.95 -9.94 7.35
C ARG A 130 2.50 -9.64 7.00
N VAL A 131 1.92 -10.46 6.13
CA VAL A 131 0.49 -10.43 5.79
C VAL A 131 -0.39 -10.57 7.03
N SER A 132 -0.03 -11.47 7.95
CA SER A 132 -0.76 -11.71 9.20
C SER A 132 -0.81 -10.46 10.08
N ASP A 133 0.28 -9.70 10.15
CA ASP A 133 0.38 -8.50 10.99
C ASP A 133 -0.42 -7.34 10.39
N ILE A 134 -0.39 -7.17 9.06
CA ILE A 134 -1.25 -6.21 8.37
C ILE A 134 -2.72 -6.54 8.57
N LYS A 135 -3.14 -7.79 8.40
CA LYS A 135 -4.53 -8.21 8.61
C LYS A 135 -5.00 -7.96 10.04
N LYS A 136 -4.15 -8.26 11.03
CA LYS A 136 -4.44 -8.01 12.44
C LYS A 136 -4.57 -6.50 12.73
N SER A 137 -3.61 -5.71 12.27
CA SER A 137 -3.61 -4.25 12.43
C SER A 137 -4.84 -3.62 11.78
N TYR A 138 -5.17 -4.01 10.55
CA TYR A 138 -6.35 -3.51 9.85
C TYR A 138 -7.65 -3.87 10.56
N SER A 139 -7.78 -5.09 11.05
CA SER A 139 -8.94 -5.52 11.86
C SER A 139 -9.09 -4.67 13.12
N GLN A 140 -7.99 -4.35 13.81
CA GLN A 140 -8.00 -3.49 15.00
C GLN A 140 -8.44 -2.05 14.70
N MET A 141 -8.19 -1.56 13.49
CA MET A 141 -8.60 -0.23 13.01
C MET A 141 -10.01 -0.21 12.40
N GLY A 142 -10.73 -1.33 12.39
CA GLY A 142 -12.06 -1.44 11.78
C GLY A 142 -12.03 -1.54 10.24
N ILE A 143 -10.86 -1.83 9.66
CA ILE A 143 -10.70 -2.04 8.21
C ILE A 143 -11.11 -3.49 7.90
N VAL A 144 -12.01 -3.68 6.94
CA VAL A 144 -12.55 -4.98 6.55
C VAL A 144 -11.86 -5.47 5.28
N CYS A 145 -11.26 -6.66 5.34
CA CYS A 145 -10.60 -7.31 4.21
C CYS A 145 -11.43 -8.45 3.61
N LYS A 146 -11.39 -8.57 2.28
CA LYS A 146 -12.07 -9.63 1.50
C LYS A 146 -11.11 -10.31 0.56
#